data_737dfbc2b248b0ae314de158cf499e3e
#
_entry.id   737dfbc2b248b0ae314de158cf499e3e
#
_cell.length_a   1.000
_cell.length_b   1.000
_cell.length_c   1.000
_cell.angle_alpha   90.00
_cell.angle_beta   90.00
_cell.angle_gamma   90.00
#
_symmetry.space_group_name_H-M   'P 1'
#
loop_
_entity.id
_entity.type
_entity.pdbx_description
1 polymer ?
#
loop_
_entity_poly.entity_id
_entity_poly.type
_entity_poly.pdbx_seq_one_letter_code
_entity_poly.pdbx_strand_id
1 'polypeptide(L)'
;MSARAAPWVLVQVIQMLGAEAVPWVEDAVDEVLAALDQFHGHEDVCDGLLAVLARLVAVLAPMQPPKERIQPKMNSPIEDFKQWLEMYTTGTSRDESLADSSVPDEEVNQDANPAPSRLQSVINEILIRCIPFLSHGSAYLRMRALDMLRDGVAILAPQERTAELYPVLDRAWPLILARFGTSATSVSSNMECDVNVWIHAAGLVSTISQHVSEGFGRRILKDIWPRWRQMLYTLCTDRSVQPRVMSRPEKSAVAKSAQVHLYNQHAIEGQVLFAILEALASIASNIGQKMENAVLWDMATHPRLLDTLDIRQPGKIRNAGVTMYQSFIQADDMTLWTVLRAVAGQGAPWYLQRSIQWAPEFTW
;
A
#
# COMPACT_ATOMS: atom_id res chain seq x y z
N MET A 1 27.91 -29.68 6.24
CA MET A 1 27.35 -28.33 6.40
C MET A 1 26.25 -28.36 7.47
N SER A 2 26.19 -27.35 8.32
CA SER A 2 25.06 -27.23 9.26
C SER A 2 23.76 -26.99 8.47
N ALA A 3 22.66 -27.64 8.86
CA ALA A 3 21.33 -27.43 8.24
C ALA A 3 20.90 -25.93 8.18
N ARG A 4 21.43 -25.11 9.08
CA ARG A 4 21.23 -23.66 9.13
C ARG A 4 21.97 -22.89 8.03
N ALA A 5 23.10 -23.38 7.55
CA ALA A 5 23.93 -22.69 6.56
C ALA A 5 23.54 -23.02 5.12
N ALA A 6 22.95 -24.18 4.88
CA ALA A 6 22.61 -24.65 3.54
C ALA A 6 21.69 -23.69 2.77
N PRO A 7 20.58 -23.14 3.33
CA PRO A 7 19.72 -22.21 2.62
C PRO A 7 20.45 -20.93 2.17
N TRP A 8 21.34 -20.40 3.00
CA TRP A 8 22.10 -19.18 2.68
C TRP A 8 23.10 -19.38 1.53
N VAL A 9 23.66 -20.58 1.43
CA VAL A 9 24.51 -20.94 0.28
C VAL A 9 23.65 -20.99 -0.99
N LEU A 10 22.45 -21.57 -0.93
CA LEU A 10 21.53 -21.58 -2.07
C LEU A 10 21.13 -20.17 -2.51
N VAL A 11 20.85 -19.27 -1.56
CA VAL A 11 20.57 -17.85 -1.88
C VAL A 11 21.71 -17.25 -2.69
N GLN A 12 22.96 -17.48 -2.28
CA GLN A 12 24.13 -16.95 -3.02
C GLN A 12 24.26 -17.60 -4.40
N VAL A 13 24.07 -18.90 -4.52
CA VAL A 13 24.11 -19.62 -5.80
C VAL A 13 23.04 -19.08 -6.77
N ILE A 14 21.79 -18.95 -6.30
CA ILE A 14 20.70 -18.40 -7.11
C ILE A 14 21.01 -16.95 -7.53
N GLN A 15 21.60 -16.17 -6.62
CA GLN A 15 22.00 -14.80 -6.91
C GLN A 15 23.08 -14.72 -8.00
N MET A 16 24.01 -15.65 -7.99
CA MET A 16 25.08 -15.71 -9.00
C MET A 16 24.57 -16.21 -10.36
N LEU A 17 23.67 -17.19 -10.36
CA LEU A 17 23.09 -17.72 -11.59
C LEU A 17 22.10 -16.75 -12.24
N GLY A 18 21.39 -15.94 -11.44
CA GLY A 18 20.40 -15.01 -11.99
C GLY A 18 19.37 -15.71 -12.89
N ALA A 19 19.22 -15.22 -14.12
CA ALA A 19 18.28 -15.79 -15.10
C ALA A 19 18.59 -17.24 -15.51
N GLU A 20 19.84 -17.69 -15.39
CA GLU A 20 20.22 -19.07 -15.70
C GLU A 20 19.64 -20.09 -14.70
N ALA A 21 19.16 -19.63 -13.53
CA ALA A 21 18.50 -20.47 -12.56
C ALA A 21 17.08 -20.92 -12.96
N VAL A 22 16.43 -20.21 -13.89
CA VAL A 22 15.01 -20.40 -14.26
C VAL A 22 14.65 -21.84 -14.61
N PRO A 23 15.43 -22.62 -15.39
CA PRO A 23 15.08 -24.01 -15.69
C PRO A 23 14.98 -24.92 -14.46
N TRP A 24 15.59 -24.51 -13.34
CA TRP A 24 15.66 -25.30 -12.10
C TRP A 24 14.70 -24.79 -11.01
N VAL A 25 13.99 -23.69 -11.28
CA VAL A 25 13.17 -23.01 -10.25
C VAL A 25 12.10 -23.93 -9.68
N GLU A 26 11.39 -24.69 -10.52
CA GLU A 26 10.30 -25.55 -10.07
C GLU A 26 10.78 -26.64 -9.13
N ASP A 27 11.79 -27.39 -9.55
CA ASP A 27 12.36 -28.45 -8.73
C ASP A 27 12.93 -27.88 -7.41
N ALA A 28 13.56 -26.69 -7.47
CA ALA A 28 14.07 -26.02 -6.29
C ALA A 28 12.95 -25.54 -5.36
N VAL A 29 11.82 -25.07 -5.90
CA VAL A 29 10.66 -24.65 -5.10
C VAL A 29 10.04 -25.85 -4.40
N ASP A 30 9.82 -26.96 -5.10
CA ASP A 30 9.24 -28.17 -4.53
C ASP A 30 10.08 -28.70 -3.37
N GLU A 31 11.40 -28.77 -3.55
CA GLU A 31 12.33 -29.20 -2.50
C GLU A 31 12.34 -28.25 -1.29
N VAL A 32 12.32 -26.92 -1.54
CA VAL A 32 12.29 -25.94 -0.46
C VAL A 32 10.97 -25.97 0.29
N LEU A 33 9.83 -26.14 -0.40
CA LEU A 33 8.52 -26.26 0.24
C LEU A 33 8.42 -27.52 1.08
N ALA A 34 8.92 -28.65 0.58
CA ALA A 34 9.01 -29.90 1.36
C ALA A 34 9.89 -29.73 2.62
N ALA A 35 11.01 -29.03 2.48
CA ALA A 35 11.87 -28.70 3.61
C ALA A 35 11.20 -27.77 4.63
N LEU A 36 10.42 -26.77 4.18
CA LEU A 36 9.64 -25.90 5.06
C LEU A 36 8.61 -26.66 5.88
N ASP A 37 7.92 -27.62 5.27
CA ASP A 37 6.97 -28.49 5.97
C ASP A 37 7.66 -29.37 7.01
N GLN A 38 8.86 -29.85 6.71
CA GLN A 38 9.65 -30.68 7.63
C GLN A 38 10.24 -29.87 8.80
N PHE A 39 10.71 -28.67 8.56
CA PHE A 39 11.45 -27.85 9.52
C PHE A 39 10.65 -26.68 10.11
N HIS A 40 9.33 -26.70 10.02
CA HIS A 40 8.47 -25.58 10.44
C HIS A 40 8.68 -25.15 11.91
N GLY A 41 9.18 -26.02 12.78
CA GLY A 41 9.52 -25.69 14.17
C GLY A 41 10.91 -25.08 14.38
N HIS A 42 11.71 -24.94 13.31
CA HIS A 42 13.09 -24.41 13.38
C HIS A 42 13.16 -23.03 12.71
N GLU A 43 13.01 -21.98 13.49
CA GLU A 43 12.92 -20.60 13.02
C GLU A 43 14.06 -20.19 12.08
N ASP A 44 15.31 -20.46 12.47
CA ASP A 44 16.51 -20.11 11.69
C ASP A 44 16.55 -20.83 10.33
N VAL A 45 16.05 -22.07 10.26
CA VAL A 45 16.00 -22.84 9.02
C VAL A 45 14.88 -22.30 8.13
N CYS A 46 13.70 -22.04 8.71
CA CYS A 46 12.56 -21.47 7.99
C CYS A 46 12.92 -20.09 7.41
N ASP A 47 13.62 -19.21 8.15
CA ASP A 47 14.05 -17.92 7.62
C ASP A 47 14.96 -18.08 6.40
N GLY A 48 15.93 -18.99 6.48
CA GLY A 48 16.80 -19.30 5.35
C GLY A 48 16.04 -19.86 4.14
N LEU A 49 15.10 -20.78 4.35
CA LEU A 49 14.28 -21.35 3.28
C LEU A 49 13.35 -20.31 2.63
N LEU A 50 12.70 -19.47 3.44
CA LEU A 50 11.92 -18.35 2.93
C LEU A 50 12.79 -17.34 2.18
N ALA A 51 14.04 -17.12 2.59
CA ALA A 51 14.98 -16.28 1.85
C ALA A 51 15.33 -16.89 0.47
N VAL A 52 15.44 -18.21 0.36
CA VAL A 52 15.61 -18.91 -0.92
C VAL A 52 14.40 -18.67 -1.81
N LEU A 53 13.18 -18.88 -1.31
CA LEU A 53 11.95 -18.64 -2.08
C LEU A 53 11.84 -17.18 -2.52
N ALA A 54 12.11 -16.21 -1.65
CA ALA A 54 12.13 -14.79 -1.99
C ALA A 54 13.12 -14.49 -3.12
N ARG A 55 14.28 -15.16 -3.10
CA ARG A 55 15.26 -14.99 -4.15
C ARG A 55 14.83 -15.61 -5.48
N LEU A 56 14.18 -16.76 -5.45
CA LEU A 56 13.60 -17.40 -6.65
C LEU A 56 12.52 -16.48 -7.25
N VAL A 57 11.62 -15.94 -6.44
CA VAL A 57 10.61 -14.96 -6.90
C VAL A 57 11.29 -13.75 -7.54
N ALA A 58 12.35 -13.21 -6.95
CA ALA A 58 13.08 -12.07 -7.49
C ALA A 58 13.77 -12.37 -8.84
N VAL A 59 14.24 -13.60 -9.06
CA VAL A 59 14.82 -14.04 -10.33
C VAL A 59 13.76 -14.16 -11.43
N LEU A 60 12.53 -14.48 -11.07
CA LEU A 60 11.41 -14.59 -12.01
C LEU A 60 10.85 -13.21 -12.42
N ALA A 61 11.09 -12.17 -11.62
CA ALA A 61 10.61 -10.81 -11.87
C ALA A 61 11.12 -10.17 -13.18
N PRO A 62 12.42 -10.23 -13.52
CA PRO A 62 12.95 -9.54 -14.70
C PRO A 62 12.58 -10.19 -16.06
N MET A 63 12.03 -11.41 -16.06
CA MET A 63 11.64 -12.10 -17.29
C MET A 63 10.39 -11.53 -17.96
N GLN A 64 9.85 -10.49 -17.40
CA GLN A 64 8.65 -9.84 -17.92
C GLN A 64 9.07 -8.52 -18.54
N PRO A 65 8.77 -8.33 -19.83
CA PRO A 65 8.98 -7.04 -20.44
C PRO A 65 8.19 -6.00 -19.63
N PRO A 66 8.82 -4.89 -19.22
CA PRO A 66 8.08 -3.80 -18.60
C PRO A 66 6.98 -3.43 -19.60
N LYS A 67 5.71 -3.67 -19.24
CA LYS A 67 4.60 -3.06 -20.00
C LYS A 67 4.92 -1.56 -19.94
N GLU A 68 5.26 -0.99 -21.09
CA GLU A 68 5.23 0.46 -21.23
C GLU A 68 3.88 0.88 -20.64
N ARG A 69 3.91 1.51 -19.49
CA ARG A 69 2.74 2.23 -19.01
C ARG A 69 2.46 3.20 -20.15
N ILE A 70 1.45 2.87 -20.96
CA ILE A 70 0.83 3.86 -21.82
C ILE A 70 0.31 4.88 -20.82
N GLN A 71 1.17 5.87 -20.51
CA GLN A 71 0.68 7.06 -19.85
C GLN A 71 -0.46 7.50 -20.74
N PRO A 72 -1.71 7.58 -20.24
CA PRO A 72 -2.76 8.17 -21.04
C PRO A 72 -2.13 9.51 -21.47
N LYS A 73 -1.87 9.65 -22.78
CA LYS A 73 -1.54 10.95 -23.32
C LYS A 73 -2.68 11.82 -22.82
N MET A 74 -2.42 12.67 -21.84
CA MET A 74 -3.31 13.75 -21.52
C MET A 74 -3.30 14.61 -22.77
N ASN A 75 -4.20 14.25 -23.68
CA ASN A 75 -4.50 15.11 -24.80
C ASN A 75 -4.85 16.47 -24.20
N SER A 76 -4.39 17.54 -24.79
CA SER A 76 -4.80 18.84 -24.28
C SER A 76 -6.35 18.90 -24.33
N PRO A 77 -7.02 19.59 -23.41
CA PRO A 77 -8.48 19.71 -23.43
C PRO A 77 -9.03 20.14 -24.79
N ILE A 78 -8.19 20.79 -25.59
CA ILE A 78 -8.50 21.23 -26.96
C ILE A 78 -8.47 20.04 -27.93
N GLU A 79 -7.57 19.09 -27.75
CA GLU A 79 -7.49 17.88 -28.59
C GLU A 79 -8.64 16.91 -28.29
N ASP A 80 -8.98 16.74 -27.02
CA ASP A 80 -10.15 15.97 -26.61
C ASP A 80 -11.46 16.58 -27.15
N PHE A 81 -11.58 17.91 -27.10
CA PHE A 81 -12.72 18.62 -27.67
C PHE A 81 -12.79 18.48 -29.20
N LYS A 82 -11.66 18.53 -29.92
CA LYS A 82 -11.61 18.31 -31.37
C LYS A 82 -12.03 16.85 -31.73
N GLN A 83 -11.52 15.88 -30.99
CA GLN A 83 -11.86 14.47 -31.20
C GLN A 83 -13.33 14.20 -30.91
N TRP A 84 -13.89 14.85 -29.87
CA TRP A 84 -15.34 14.82 -29.59
C TRP A 84 -16.15 15.45 -30.72
N LEU A 85 -15.70 16.61 -31.22
CA LEU A 85 -16.38 17.32 -32.32
C LEU A 85 -16.35 16.50 -33.62
N GLU A 86 -15.23 15.88 -33.93
CA GLU A 86 -15.11 14.98 -35.09
C GLU A 86 -16.04 13.76 -34.95
N MET A 87 -16.14 13.14 -33.77
CA MET A 87 -17.06 12.06 -33.52
C MET A 87 -18.53 12.49 -33.68
N TYR A 88 -18.85 13.73 -33.27
CA TYR A 88 -20.19 14.27 -33.36
C TYR A 88 -20.55 14.67 -34.81
N THR A 89 -19.60 15.15 -35.57
CA THR A 89 -19.82 15.56 -36.98
C THR A 89 -19.81 14.38 -37.94
N THR A 90 -19.08 13.31 -37.67
CA THR A 90 -19.07 12.09 -38.48
C THR A 90 -20.20 11.11 -38.15
N GLY A 91 -20.84 11.28 -36.97
CA GLY A 91 -21.93 10.39 -36.52
C GLY A 91 -23.32 10.64 -37.16
N THR A 92 -23.45 11.66 -38.01
CA THR A 92 -24.77 12.05 -38.57
C THR A 92 -25.09 11.47 -39.98
N SER A 93 -24.35 10.45 -40.43
CA SER A 93 -24.62 9.81 -41.70
C SER A 93 -24.44 8.28 -41.61
N ARG A 94 -25.26 7.64 -40.81
CA ARG A 94 -25.47 6.21 -40.97
C ARG A 94 -26.95 5.97 -41.24
N ASP A 95 -27.27 6.10 -42.52
CA ASP A 95 -28.50 5.61 -43.10
C ASP A 95 -28.69 4.14 -42.76
N GLU A 96 -29.89 3.82 -42.30
CA GLU A 96 -30.43 2.50 -42.16
C GLU A 96 -30.42 1.79 -43.51
N SER A 97 -29.46 0.95 -43.78
CA SER A 97 -29.60 -0.13 -44.76
C SER A 97 -29.64 -1.47 -44.03
N LEU A 98 -30.83 -1.93 -43.78
CA LEU A 98 -31.16 -3.32 -43.50
C LEU A 98 -30.59 -4.18 -44.62
N ALA A 99 -29.50 -4.86 -44.39
CA ALA A 99 -29.02 -5.97 -45.19
C ALA A 99 -28.78 -7.16 -44.25
N ASP A 100 -29.74 -8.04 -44.33
CA ASP A 100 -29.74 -9.43 -43.89
C ASP A 100 -28.45 -10.12 -44.34
N SER A 101 -27.54 -10.40 -43.43
CA SER A 101 -26.44 -11.34 -43.62
C SER A 101 -26.26 -12.13 -42.34
N SER A 102 -26.82 -13.33 -42.37
CA SER A 102 -26.53 -14.42 -41.46
C SER A 102 -25.03 -14.69 -41.39
N VAL A 103 -24.39 -14.16 -40.38
CA VAL A 103 -23.03 -14.54 -39.97
C VAL A 103 -23.17 -15.68 -38.97
N PRO A 104 -22.45 -16.80 -39.14
CA PRO A 104 -22.48 -17.87 -38.14
C PRO A 104 -21.94 -17.35 -36.83
N ASP A 105 -22.68 -17.61 -35.76
CA ASP A 105 -22.28 -17.37 -34.37
C ASP A 105 -21.03 -18.21 -34.05
N GLU A 106 -19.87 -17.76 -34.44
CA GLU A 106 -18.67 -18.04 -33.69
C GLU A 106 -18.72 -17.16 -32.43
N GLU A 107 -19.29 -17.68 -31.37
CA GLU A 107 -19.06 -17.23 -30.02
C GLU A 107 -17.55 -17.28 -29.78
N VAL A 108 -16.87 -16.22 -30.19
CA VAL A 108 -15.49 -15.94 -29.70
C VAL A 108 -15.63 -15.64 -28.24
N ASN A 109 -15.43 -16.65 -27.42
CA ASN A 109 -15.19 -16.52 -25.99
C ASN A 109 -13.94 -15.66 -25.78
N GLN A 110 -14.08 -14.32 -25.95
CA GLN A 110 -13.00 -13.33 -25.74
C GLN A 110 -12.65 -13.14 -24.26
N ASP A 111 -13.41 -13.76 -23.35
CA ASP A 111 -13.20 -13.64 -21.90
C ASP A 111 -12.35 -14.77 -21.28
N ALA A 112 -11.86 -15.71 -22.06
CA ALA A 112 -10.96 -16.73 -21.55
C ALA A 112 -9.57 -16.13 -21.35
N ASN A 113 -9.31 -15.65 -20.15
CA ASN A 113 -7.95 -15.29 -19.73
C ASN A 113 -7.01 -16.46 -20.07
N PRO A 114 -5.94 -16.26 -20.85
CA PRO A 114 -5.06 -17.35 -21.24
C PRO A 114 -4.54 -18.06 -19.98
N ALA A 115 -4.41 -19.39 -20.02
CA ALA A 115 -3.92 -20.18 -18.88
C ALA A 115 -2.64 -19.58 -18.29
N PRO A 116 -2.45 -19.59 -16.96
CA PRO A 116 -1.26 -19.05 -16.33
C PRO A 116 -0.01 -19.73 -16.88
N SER A 117 1.05 -18.98 -17.08
CA SER A 117 2.34 -19.58 -17.40
C SER A 117 2.77 -20.47 -16.22
N ARG A 118 3.52 -21.51 -16.50
CA ARG A 118 4.03 -22.41 -15.48
C ARG A 118 4.76 -21.67 -14.35
N LEU A 119 5.55 -20.65 -14.69
CA LEU A 119 6.27 -19.80 -13.74
C LEU A 119 5.32 -18.96 -12.86
N GLN A 120 4.21 -18.48 -13.43
CA GLN A 120 3.20 -17.75 -12.66
C GLN A 120 2.50 -18.66 -11.64
N SER A 121 2.22 -19.91 -12.02
CA SER A 121 1.67 -20.92 -11.09
C SER A 121 2.62 -21.19 -9.92
N VAL A 122 3.92 -21.28 -10.19
CA VAL A 122 4.93 -21.46 -9.15
C VAL A 122 4.97 -20.28 -8.19
N ILE A 123 4.97 -19.04 -8.70
CA ILE A 123 4.92 -17.85 -7.84
C ILE A 123 3.66 -17.90 -6.96
N ASN A 124 2.51 -18.19 -7.54
CA ASN A 124 1.24 -18.24 -6.80
C ASN A 124 1.28 -19.31 -5.68
N GLU A 125 1.86 -20.46 -5.95
CA GLU A 125 2.05 -21.52 -4.94
C GLU A 125 2.96 -21.05 -3.79
N ILE A 126 4.09 -20.42 -4.11
CA ILE A 126 4.97 -19.83 -3.11
C ILE A 126 4.20 -18.85 -2.21
N LEU A 127 3.40 -17.94 -2.82
CA LEU A 127 2.63 -16.98 -2.06
C LEU A 127 1.61 -17.63 -1.13
N ILE A 128 0.88 -18.65 -1.60
CA ILE A 128 -0.08 -19.40 -0.76
C ILE A 128 0.61 -20.04 0.43
N ARG A 129 1.80 -20.65 0.21
CA ARG A 129 2.58 -21.31 1.26
C ARG A 129 3.21 -20.34 2.25
N CYS A 130 3.39 -19.08 1.89
CA CYS A 130 3.89 -18.05 2.79
C CYS A 130 2.85 -17.52 3.77
N ILE A 131 1.55 -17.62 3.47
CA ILE A 131 0.47 -17.04 4.30
C ILE A 131 0.53 -17.48 5.77
N PRO A 132 0.73 -18.75 6.13
CA PRO A 132 0.82 -19.19 7.53
C PRO A 132 1.90 -18.44 8.32
N PHE A 133 3.02 -18.08 7.69
CA PHE A 133 4.11 -17.37 8.34
C PHE A 133 3.75 -15.93 8.75
N LEU A 134 2.68 -15.35 8.20
CA LEU A 134 2.17 -14.06 8.68
C LEU A 134 1.70 -14.11 10.14
N SER A 135 1.33 -15.28 10.67
CA SER A 135 0.93 -15.50 12.07
C SER A 135 2.03 -16.11 12.92
N HIS A 136 3.23 -16.34 12.39
CA HIS A 136 4.33 -16.96 13.10
C HIS A 136 4.79 -16.13 14.30
N GLY A 137 5.33 -16.79 15.36
CA GLY A 137 5.84 -16.11 16.56
C GLY A 137 7.00 -15.14 16.27
N SER A 138 7.89 -15.52 15.33
CA SER A 138 9.04 -14.71 14.95
C SER A 138 8.67 -13.51 14.09
N ALA A 139 9.13 -12.32 14.48
CA ALA A 139 8.97 -11.10 13.71
C ALA A 139 9.69 -11.17 12.34
N TYR A 140 10.85 -11.81 12.30
CA TYR A 140 11.63 -11.97 11.07
C TYR A 140 10.87 -12.77 10.00
N LEU A 141 10.26 -13.89 10.40
CA LEU A 141 9.47 -14.70 9.47
C LEU A 141 8.22 -13.96 8.99
N ARG A 142 7.58 -13.18 9.88
CA ARG A 142 6.45 -12.33 9.48
C ARG A 142 6.87 -11.27 8.44
N MET A 143 7.99 -10.57 8.68
CA MET A 143 8.51 -9.59 7.72
C MET A 143 8.83 -10.23 6.38
N ARG A 144 9.52 -11.38 6.40
CA ARG A 144 9.88 -12.10 5.18
C ARG A 144 8.63 -12.50 4.37
N ALA A 145 7.61 -13.02 5.04
CA ALA A 145 6.36 -13.38 4.39
C ALA A 145 5.63 -12.14 3.80
N LEU A 146 5.63 -11.00 4.49
CA LEU A 146 5.07 -9.75 3.99
C LEU A 146 5.83 -9.25 2.76
N ASP A 147 7.16 -9.30 2.77
CA ASP A 147 7.98 -8.92 1.61
C ASP A 147 7.73 -9.82 0.41
N MET A 148 7.66 -11.14 0.63
CA MET A 148 7.36 -12.08 -0.44
C MET A 148 5.98 -11.84 -1.06
N LEU A 149 4.96 -11.57 -0.25
CA LEU A 149 3.63 -11.19 -0.75
C LEU A 149 3.70 -9.88 -1.53
N ARG A 150 4.45 -8.88 -1.05
CA ARG A 150 4.63 -7.60 -1.74
C ARG A 150 5.27 -7.79 -3.11
N ASP A 151 6.37 -8.53 -3.16
CA ASP A 151 7.13 -8.75 -4.39
C ASP A 151 6.32 -9.62 -5.37
N GLY A 152 5.61 -10.65 -4.88
CA GLY A 152 4.71 -11.47 -5.69
C GLY A 152 3.56 -10.67 -6.29
N VAL A 153 2.93 -9.77 -5.53
CA VAL A 153 1.88 -8.86 -6.04
C VAL A 153 2.45 -7.94 -7.13
N ALA A 154 3.63 -7.35 -6.90
CA ALA A 154 4.27 -6.47 -7.87
C ALA A 154 4.64 -7.18 -9.17
N ILE A 155 4.92 -8.49 -9.13
CA ILE A 155 5.26 -9.30 -10.30
C ILE A 155 4.01 -9.78 -11.05
N LEU A 156 3.01 -10.31 -10.35
CA LEU A 156 1.84 -10.94 -10.98
C LEU A 156 0.79 -9.94 -11.45
N ALA A 157 0.55 -8.86 -10.72
CA ALA A 157 -0.51 -7.91 -11.05
C ALA A 157 -0.33 -7.18 -12.40
N PRO A 158 0.89 -6.73 -12.79
CA PRO A 158 1.09 -6.08 -14.10
C PRO A 158 0.83 -7.00 -15.31
N GLN A 159 0.73 -8.30 -15.10
CA GLN A 159 0.50 -9.31 -16.15
C GLN A 159 -0.98 -9.60 -16.39
N GLU A 160 -1.88 -8.75 -15.88
CA GLU A 160 -3.34 -8.97 -15.93
C GLU A 160 -3.80 -10.23 -15.18
N ARG A 161 -2.98 -10.70 -14.22
CA ARG A 161 -3.25 -11.86 -13.38
C ARG A 161 -3.84 -11.51 -12.01
N THR A 162 -4.49 -10.36 -11.92
CA THR A 162 -5.14 -9.91 -10.67
C THR A 162 -6.18 -10.92 -10.17
N ALA A 163 -6.88 -11.61 -11.08
CA ALA A 163 -7.84 -12.63 -10.70
C ALA A 163 -7.24 -13.79 -9.88
N GLU A 164 -6.00 -14.17 -10.18
CA GLU A 164 -5.28 -15.23 -9.44
C GLU A 164 -4.76 -14.76 -8.09
N LEU A 165 -4.47 -13.45 -7.98
CA LEU A 165 -4.03 -12.84 -6.71
C LEU A 165 -5.17 -12.67 -5.70
N TYR A 166 -6.43 -12.51 -6.13
CA TYR A 166 -7.55 -12.30 -5.22
C TYR A 166 -7.68 -13.40 -4.17
N PRO A 167 -7.65 -14.71 -4.50
CA PRO A 167 -7.75 -15.77 -3.49
C PRO A 167 -6.59 -15.75 -2.48
N VAL A 168 -5.38 -15.41 -2.93
CA VAL A 168 -4.19 -15.29 -2.08
C VAL A 168 -4.35 -14.12 -1.11
N LEU A 169 -4.68 -12.95 -1.65
CA LEU A 169 -4.88 -11.74 -0.85
C LEU A 169 -6.06 -11.88 0.10
N ASP A 170 -7.16 -12.51 -0.30
CA ASP A 170 -8.31 -12.76 0.57
C ASP A 170 -7.93 -13.61 1.79
N ARG A 171 -7.11 -14.64 1.60
CA ARG A 171 -6.62 -15.47 2.69
C ARG A 171 -5.62 -14.72 3.58
N ALA A 172 -4.76 -13.90 2.99
CA ALA A 172 -3.75 -13.14 3.72
C ALA A 172 -4.34 -11.93 4.45
N TRP A 173 -5.44 -11.34 3.94
CA TRP A 173 -6.00 -10.07 4.41
C TRP A 173 -6.29 -10.01 5.90
N PRO A 174 -6.97 -10.97 6.52
CA PRO A 174 -7.21 -10.95 7.97
C PRO A 174 -5.91 -10.93 8.78
N LEU A 175 -4.87 -11.64 8.31
CA LEU A 175 -3.57 -11.71 8.96
C LEU A 175 -2.77 -10.41 8.80
N ILE A 176 -2.88 -9.76 7.64
CA ILE A 176 -2.31 -8.42 7.40
C ILE A 176 -3.00 -7.40 8.32
N LEU A 177 -4.33 -7.41 8.39
CA LEU A 177 -5.09 -6.53 9.27
C LEU A 177 -4.75 -6.72 10.75
N ALA A 178 -4.47 -7.96 11.16
CA ALA A 178 -4.05 -8.25 12.53
C ALA A 178 -2.74 -7.56 12.91
N ARG A 179 -1.87 -7.23 11.94
CA ARG A 179 -0.63 -6.48 12.19
C ARG A 179 -0.90 -5.02 12.59
N PHE A 180 -2.01 -4.45 12.14
CA PHE A 180 -2.41 -3.08 12.49
C PHE A 180 -3.27 -2.97 13.76
N GLY A 181 -3.51 -4.08 14.46
CA GLY A 181 -4.36 -4.14 15.65
C GLY A 181 -5.85 -4.26 15.34
N THR A 182 -6.63 -4.59 16.36
CA THR A 182 -8.09 -4.66 16.26
C THR A 182 -8.70 -3.30 16.53
N SER A 183 -9.70 -2.89 15.75
CA SER A 183 -10.42 -1.64 15.97
C SER A 183 -11.15 -1.68 17.33
N ALA A 184 -10.95 -0.64 18.09
CA ALA A 184 -11.83 -0.04 19.11
C ALA A 184 -11.87 -0.60 20.54
N THR A 185 -11.52 -1.82 20.90
CA THR A 185 -11.84 -2.27 22.27
C THR A 185 -10.72 -2.95 23.07
N SER A 186 -9.56 -3.21 22.48
CA SER A 186 -8.44 -3.81 23.20
C SER A 186 -7.12 -3.12 22.87
N VAL A 187 -6.88 -1.99 23.51
CA VAL A 187 -5.67 -1.16 23.35
C VAL A 187 -4.39 -1.87 23.83
N SER A 188 -4.48 -3.07 24.39
CA SER A 188 -3.34 -3.58 25.15
C SER A 188 -2.78 -4.97 24.79
N SER A 189 -3.46 -5.78 23.99
CA SER A 189 -2.99 -7.17 23.92
C SER A 189 -2.68 -7.80 22.56
N ASN A 190 -3.12 -7.19 21.45
CA ASN A 190 -2.98 -7.83 20.13
C ASN A 190 -2.37 -6.94 19.03
N MET A 191 -1.82 -5.79 19.38
CA MET A 191 -1.09 -4.97 18.41
C MET A 191 0.29 -5.58 18.18
N GLU A 192 0.73 -5.58 16.91
CA GLU A 192 2.07 -6.02 16.58
C GLU A 192 3.09 -5.23 17.40
N CYS A 193 3.90 -5.95 18.19
CA CYS A 193 4.91 -5.34 19.05
C CYS A 193 6.14 -4.92 18.26
N ASP A 194 6.35 -5.51 17.09
CA ASP A 194 7.50 -5.20 16.23
C ASP A 194 7.13 -4.18 15.17
N VAL A 195 7.72 -3.01 15.29
CA VAL A 195 7.51 -1.88 14.40
C VAL A 195 7.91 -2.20 12.96
N ASN A 196 8.94 -3.03 12.76
CA ASN A 196 9.38 -3.37 11.42
C ASN A 196 8.33 -4.22 10.71
N VAL A 197 7.71 -5.18 11.40
CA VAL A 197 6.58 -5.96 10.84
C VAL A 197 5.44 -5.04 10.41
N TRP A 198 5.15 -4.03 11.23
CA TRP A 198 4.11 -3.04 10.92
C TRP A 198 4.45 -2.24 9.66
N ILE A 199 5.71 -1.77 9.53
CA ILE A 199 6.21 -1.02 8.37
C ILE A 199 6.12 -1.88 7.10
N HIS A 200 6.55 -3.15 7.15
CA HIS A 200 6.45 -4.08 6.02
C HIS A 200 4.99 -4.34 5.62
N ALA A 201 4.08 -4.47 6.60
CA ALA A 201 2.65 -4.60 6.33
C ALA A 201 2.07 -3.35 5.64
N ALA A 202 2.46 -2.14 6.06
CA ALA A 202 2.06 -0.89 5.41
C ALA A 202 2.62 -0.81 3.97
N GLY A 203 3.86 -1.23 3.76
CA GLY A 203 4.47 -1.35 2.43
C GLY A 203 3.70 -2.31 1.50
N LEU A 204 3.27 -3.46 2.01
CA LEU A 204 2.43 -4.40 1.25
C LEU A 204 1.08 -3.76 0.87
N VAL A 205 0.41 -3.05 1.80
CA VAL A 205 -0.84 -2.33 1.50
C VAL A 205 -0.63 -1.28 0.41
N SER A 206 0.49 -0.55 0.44
CA SER A 206 0.88 0.39 -0.61
C SER A 206 0.98 -0.31 -1.97
N THR A 207 1.65 -1.45 -2.04
CA THR A 207 1.79 -2.24 -3.28
C THR A 207 0.46 -2.78 -3.78
N ILE A 208 -0.40 -3.28 -2.88
CA ILE A 208 -1.76 -3.74 -3.25
C ILE A 208 -2.56 -2.57 -3.83
N SER A 209 -2.46 -1.36 -3.25
CA SER A 209 -3.16 -0.19 -3.78
C SER A 209 -2.66 0.22 -5.16
N GLN A 210 -1.39 0.01 -5.48
CA GLN A 210 -0.79 0.34 -6.78
C GLN A 210 -1.24 -0.63 -7.88
N HIS A 211 -1.34 -1.89 -7.56
CA HIS A 211 -1.47 -2.94 -8.56
C HIS A 211 -2.84 -3.62 -8.60
N VAL A 212 -3.59 -3.60 -7.49
CA VAL A 212 -4.86 -4.34 -7.33
C VAL A 212 -5.98 -3.42 -6.83
N SER A 213 -5.94 -2.15 -7.25
CA SER A 213 -6.86 -1.10 -6.78
C SER A 213 -8.33 -1.37 -7.10
N GLU A 214 -8.65 -2.06 -8.20
CA GLU A 214 -10.02 -2.27 -8.62
C GLU A 214 -10.83 -3.14 -7.67
N GLY A 215 -10.25 -4.25 -7.20
CA GLY A 215 -10.94 -5.17 -6.27
C GLY A 215 -10.74 -4.83 -4.80
N PHE A 216 -9.55 -4.36 -4.43
CA PHE A 216 -9.18 -4.11 -3.04
C PHE A 216 -9.33 -2.66 -2.57
N GLY A 217 -9.53 -1.70 -3.48
CA GLY A 217 -9.53 -0.28 -3.12
C GLY A 217 -10.53 0.08 -2.01
N ARG A 218 -11.80 -0.33 -2.15
CA ARG A 218 -12.81 -0.10 -1.11
C ARG A 218 -12.49 -0.79 0.21
N ARG A 219 -11.90 -1.98 0.14
CA ARG A 219 -11.54 -2.79 1.29
C ARG A 219 -10.39 -2.15 2.06
N ILE A 220 -9.37 -1.65 1.34
CA ILE A 220 -8.27 -0.89 1.94
C ILE A 220 -8.81 0.31 2.72
N LEU A 221 -9.65 1.13 2.10
CA LEU A 221 -10.21 2.31 2.75
C LEU A 221 -11.05 1.97 3.98
N LYS A 222 -11.90 0.95 3.89
CA LYS A 222 -12.81 0.54 4.96
C LYS A 222 -12.10 -0.11 6.14
N ASP A 223 -11.10 -0.96 5.86
CA ASP A 223 -10.50 -1.81 6.89
C ASP A 223 -9.21 -1.21 7.46
N ILE A 224 -8.40 -0.52 6.63
CA ILE A 224 -7.10 0.00 7.01
C ILE A 224 -7.19 1.38 7.63
N TRP A 225 -7.90 2.33 6.99
CA TRP A 225 -7.93 3.71 7.46
C TRP A 225 -8.39 3.86 8.93
N PRO A 226 -9.44 3.20 9.42
CA PRO A 226 -9.83 3.33 10.82
C PRO A 226 -8.75 2.87 11.80
N ARG A 227 -7.95 1.84 11.43
CA ARG A 227 -6.83 1.34 12.24
C ARG A 227 -5.67 2.32 12.27
N TRP A 228 -5.29 2.84 11.10
CA TRP A 228 -4.22 3.83 10.99
C TRP A 228 -4.60 5.15 11.65
N ARG A 229 -5.84 5.58 11.51
CA ARG A 229 -6.38 6.74 12.23
C ARG A 229 -6.22 6.59 13.74
N GLN A 230 -6.59 5.45 14.29
CA GLN A 230 -6.40 5.17 15.71
C GLN A 230 -4.91 5.15 16.09
N MET A 231 -4.07 4.52 15.29
CA MET A 231 -2.62 4.50 15.50
C MET A 231 -2.03 5.89 15.53
N LEU A 232 -2.40 6.77 14.60
CA LEU A 232 -1.95 8.16 14.57
C LEU A 232 -2.30 8.94 15.86
N TYR A 233 -3.41 8.63 16.49
CA TYR A 233 -3.73 9.21 17.80
C TYR A 233 -2.84 8.64 18.91
N THR A 234 -2.53 7.36 18.88
CA THR A 234 -1.71 6.70 19.93
C THR A 234 -0.22 7.05 19.83
N LEU A 235 0.31 7.28 18.64
CA LEU A 235 1.73 7.64 18.41
C LEU A 235 2.15 8.90 19.19
N CYS A 236 1.24 9.75 19.54
CA CYS A 236 1.53 11.03 20.20
C CYS A 236 1.02 11.12 21.63
N THR A 237 0.57 10.03 22.19
CA THR A 237 0.28 9.98 23.62
C THR A 237 1.60 9.83 24.34
N ASP A 238 2.24 10.97 24.66
CA ASP A 238 3.47 11.02 25.42
C ASP A 238 3.35 10.16 26.68
N ARG A 239 4.01 9.02 26.71
CA ARG A 239 4.17 8.21 27.93
C ARG A 239 4.96 8.96 29.02
N SER A 240 5.50 10.13 28.71
CA SER A 240 6.30 10.95 29.63
C SER A 240 5.50 11.88 30.50
N VAL A 241 4.20 12.10 30.22
CA VAL A 241 3.33 12.84 31.11
C VAL A 241 2.60 11.85 32.02
N GLN A 242 3.36 11.24 32.97
CA GLN A 242 2.73 10.82 34.22
C GLN A 242 2.00 12.02 34.79
N PRO A 243 0.72 11.88 35.17
CA PRO A 243 0.01 12.95 35.84
C PRO A 243 0.74 13.22 37.18
N ARG A 244 1.62 14.21 37.19
CA ARG A 244 2.04 14.78 38.46
C ARG A 244 0.78 15.34 39.10
N VAL A 245 0.35 14.57 40.07
CA VAL A 245 -0.70 14.93 41.01
C VAL A 245 -0.46 16.32 41.50
N MET A 246 -1.51 17.13 41.39
CA MET A 246 -1.79 18.36 42.13
C MET A 246 -1.02 19.64 41.75
N SER A 247 -1.73 20.54 41.08
CA SER A 247 -2.06 21.81 41.68
C SER A 247 -3.09 22.58 40.85
N ARG A 248 -4.18 22.91 41.50
CA ARG A 248 -5.10 24.01 41.27
C ARG A 248 -5.74 24.21 39.89
N PRO A 249 -7.06 24.17 39.79
CA PRO A 249 -7.75 24.46 38.53
C PRO A 249 -7.64 25.97 38.26
N GLU A 250 -6.63 26.38 37.51
CA GLU A 250 -6.67 27.70 36.89
C GLU A 250 -7.67 27.66 35.74
N LYS A 251 -8.70 28.49 35.91
CA LYS A 251 -9.70 28.83 34.91
C LYS A 251 -9.04 29.55 33.74
N SER A 252 -8.46 28.81 32.82
CA SER A 252 -8.02 29.29 31.53
C SER A 252 -8.15 28.15 30.53
N ALA A 253 -9.40 27.75 30.28
CA ALA A 253 -9.77 26.94 29.14
C ALA A 253 -9.89 27.83 27.88
N VAL A 254 -9.08 28.86 27.76
CA VAL A 254 -8.88 29.56 26.49
C VAL A 254 -8.00 28.66 25.65
N ALA A 255 -8.62 28.04 24.66
CA ALA A 255 -8.01 27.48 23.43
C ALA A 255 -6.50 27.26 23.56
N LYS A 256 -6.09 26.12 24.06
CA LYS A 256 -4.78 25.59 23.71
C LYS A 256 -4.80 25.46 22.20
N SER A 257 -4.33 26.51 21.50
CA SER A 257 -4.08 26.46 20.06
C SER A 257 -3.42 25.13 19.80
N ALA A 258 -3.97 24.33 18.90
CA ALA A 258 -3.51 22.97 18.69
C ALA A 258 -2.02 23.04 18.32
N GLN A 259 -1.18 22.79 19.32
CA GLN A 259 0.27 22.89 19.17
C GLN A 259 0.71 21.83 18.17
N VAL A 260 1.48 22.24 17.15
CA VAL A 260 2.02 21.32 16.15
C VAL A 260 2.96 20.33 16.84
N HIS A 261 2.75 19.04 16.59
CA HIS A 261 3.61 18.00 17.09
C HIS A 261 4.81 17.81 16.16
N LEU A 262 6.02 17.92 16.71
CA LEU A 262 7.25 17.69 15.96
C LEU A 262 7.73 16.25 16.19
N TYR A 263 7.93 15.53 15.09
CA TYR A 263 8.35 14.14 15.10
C TYR A 263 9.87 13.99 15.05
N ASN A 264 10.39 12.94 15.68
CA ASN A 264 11.76 12.51 15.47
C ASN A 264 11.80 11.43 14.40
N GLN A 265 12.41 11.70 13.23
CA GLN A 265 12.48 10.76 12.13
C GLN A 265 13.21 9.43 12.44
N HIS A 266 14.03 9.39 13.48
CA HIS A 266 14.77 8.20 13.91
C HIS A 266 14.03 7.44 15.02
N ALA A 267 13.04 8.04 15.63
CA ALA A 267 12.20 7.37 16.61
C ALA A 267 11.20 6.43 15.91
N ILE A 268 10.75 5.44 16.64
CA ILE A 268 9.73 4.48 16.21
C ILE A 268 8.50 5.20 15.63
N GLU A 269 8.04 6.22 16.32
CA GLU A 269 6.89 7.05 15.93
C GLU A 269 7.08 7.70 14.56
N GLY A 270 8.27 8.27 14.33
CA GLY A 270 8.60 8.90 13.06
C GLY A 270 8.72 7.90 11.91
N GLN A 271 9.22 6.69 12.17
CA GLN A 271 9.32 5.63 11.16
C GLN A 271 7.93 5.09 10.78
N VAL A 272 7.06 4.86 11.76
CA VAL A 272 5.68 4.41 11.53
C VAL A 272 4.89 5.49 10.79
N LEU A 273 5.00 6.75 11.24
CA LEU A 273 4.35 7.87 10.54
C LEU A 273 4.80 7.95 9.09
N PHE A 274 6.10 7.86 8.84
CA PHE A 274 6.66 7.90 7.49
C PHE A 274 6.06 6.79 6.60
N ALA A 275 5.97 5.54 7.11
CA ALA A 275 5.36 4.43 6.39
C ALA A 275 3.86 4.66 6.11
N ILE A 276 3.13 5.28 7.07
CA ILE A 276 1.72 5.68 6.84
C ILE A 276 1.63 6.71 5.71
N LEU A 277 2.46 7.75 5.73
CA LEU A 277 2.45 8.82 4.73
C LEU A 277 2.72 8.27 3.33
N GLU A 278 3.73 7.42 3.17
CA GLU A 278 4.04 6.78 1.89
C GLU A 278 2.88 5.91 1.39
N ALA A 279 2.29 5.11 2.27
CA ALA A 279 1.18 4.25 1.92
C ALA A 279 -0.09 5.06 1.60
N LEU A 280 -0.39 6.14 2.34
CA LEU A 280 -1.53 7.02 2.06
C LEU A 280 -1.33 7.78 0.72
N ALA A 281 -0.11 8.22 0.41
CA ALA A 281 0.19 8.82 -0.88
C ALA A 281 -0.08 7.84 -2.04
N SER A 282 0.35 6.59 -1.88
CA SER A 282 0.09 5.52 -2.85
C SER A 282 -1.41 5.21 -2.99
N ILE A 283 -2.14 5.09 -1.88
CA ILE A 283 -3.59 4.86 -1.87
C ILE A 283 -4.31 6.00 -2.59
N ALA A 284 -3.98 7.25 -2.27
CA ALA A 284 -4.60 8.42 -2.90
C ALA A 284 -4.33 8.49 -4.40
N SER A 285 -3.09 8.23 -4.82
CA SER A 285 -2.72 8.26 -6.24
C SER A 285 -3.42 7.17 -7.08
N ASN A 286 -3.71 6.01 -6.49
CA ASN A 286 -4.23 4.86 -7.26
C ASN A 286 -5.73 4.61 -7.05
N ILE A 287 -6.28 5.02 -5.91
CA ILE A 287 -7.68 4.78 -5.53
C ILE A 287 -8.43 6.10 -5.37
N GLY A 288 -7.74 7.24 -5.33
CA GLY A 288 -8.28 8.54 -4.95
C GLY A 288 -9.56 8.93 -5.69
N GLN A 289 -9.63 8.72 -7.01
CA GLN A 289 -10.83 9.03 -7.80
C GLN A 289 -12.06 8.19 -7.44
N LYS A 290 -11.87 7.04 -6.78
CA LYS A 290 -12.93 6.13 -6.31
C LYS A 290 -13.19 6.31 -4.80
N MET A 291 -12.48 7.24 -4.15
CA MET A 291 -12.59 7.51 -2.72
C MET A 291 -13.81 8.37 -2.44
N GLU A 292 -14.55 8.03 -1.37
CA GLU A 292 -15.63 8.88 -0.91
C GLU A 292 -15.06 10.17 -0.32
N ASN A 293 -15.64 11.32 -0.69
CA ASN A 293 -15.18 12.64 -0.23
C ASN A 293 -15.12 12.73 1.30
N ALA A 294 -16.03 12.04 2.01
CA ALA A 294 -16.03 11.99 3.47
C ALA A 294 -14.77 11.32 4.05
N VAL A 295 -14.27 10.26 3.39
CA VAL A 295 -13.05 9.56 3.80
C VAL A 295 -11.82 10.42 3.50
N LEU A 296 -11.77 11.03 2.33
CA LEU A 296 -10.69 11.94 1.95
C LEU A 296 -10.65 13.15 2.92
N TRP A 297 -11.80 13.72 3.24
CA TRP A 297 -11.92 14.80 4.22
C TRP A 297 -11.41 14.38 5.59
N ASP A 298 -11.81 13.20 6.09
CA ASP A 298 -11.37 12.68 7.38
C ASP A 298 -9.85 12.45 7.43
N MET A 299 -9.26 11.96 6.33
CA MET A 299 -7.80 11.84 6.18
C MET A 299 -7.14 13.22 6.17
N ALA A 300 -7.58 14.10 5.29
CA ALA A 300 -6.95 15.39 5.08
C ALA A 300 -7.04 16.32 6.29
N THR A 301 -8.09 16.22 7.09
CA THR A 301 -8.28 17.02 8.32
C THR A 301 -7.65 16.40 9.56
N HIS A 302 -7.05 15.18 9.44
CA HIS A 302 -6.49 14.52 10.60
C HIS A 302 -5.33 15.34 11.19
N PRO A 303 -5.38 15.71 12.49
CA PRO A 303 -4.42 16.68 13.07
C PRO A 303 -2.96 16.26 12.91
N ARG A 304 -2.68 14.94 13.00
CA ARG A 304 -1.32 14.42 12.93
C ARG A 304 -0.75 14.39 11.52
N LEU A 305 -1.61 14.25 10.52
CA LEU A 305 -1.21 14.38 9.12
C LEU A 305 -0.98 15.86 8.77
N LEU A 306 -1.81 16.76 9.25
CA LEU A 306 -1.60 18.20 9.09
C LEU A 306 -0.30 18.69 9.73
N ASP A 307 0.10 18.13 10.88
CA ASP A 307 1.37 18.48 11.52
C ASP A 307 2.59 18.25 10.60
N THR A 308 2.49 17.29 9.65
CA THR A 308 3.60 16.97 8.74
C THR A 308 3.91 18.08 7.74
N LEU A 309 2.98 19.01 7.51
CA LEU A 309 3.17 20.15 6.61
C LEU A 309 3.96 21.31 7.23
N ASP A 310 4.28 21.23 8.52
CA ASP A 310 5.04 22.27 9.21
C ASP A 310 6.53 22.25 8.79
N ILE A 311 7.07 23.42 8.46
CA ILE A 311 8.46 23.56 8.02
C ILE A 311 9.49 23.10 9.08
N ARG A 312 9.10 23.08 10.35
CA ARG A 312 9.94 22.61 11.45
C ARG A 312 10.07 21.09 11.54
N GLN A 313 9.25 20.36 10.78
CA GLN A 313 9.35 18.89 10.71
C GLN A 313 10.68 18.45 10.08
N PRO A 314 11.21 17.27 10.47
CA PRO A 314 12.34 16.66 9.78
C PRO A 314 12.05 16.52 8.27
N GLY A 315 13.04 16.83 7.43
CA GLY A 315 12.87 16.89 5.98
C GLY A 315 12.26 15.61 5.39
N LYS A 316 12.63 14.43 5.90
CA LYS A 316 12.06 13.15 5.44
C LYS A 316 10.54 13.07 5.67
N ILE A 317 10.09 13.40 6.88
CA ILE A 317 8.66 13.36 7.26
C ILE A 317 7.88 14.44 6.51
N ARG A 318 8.45 15.65 6.45
CA ARG A 318 7.82 16.76 5.74
C ARG A 318 7.63 16.44 4.25
N ASN A 319 8.66 15.96 3.59
CA ASN A 319 8.58 15.63 2.15
C ASN A 319 7.55 14.54 1.90
N ALA A 320 7.48 13.50 2.73
CA ALA A 320 6.46 12.47 2.63
C ALA A 320 5.04 13.04 2.86
N GLY A 321 4.89 13.95 3.84
CA GLY A 321 3.63 14.66 4.08
C GLY A 321 3.20 15.51 2.87
N VAL A 322 4.12 16.28 2.31
CA VAL A 322 3.88 17.09 1.08
C VAL A 322 3.45 16.18 -0.08
N THR A 323 4.18 15.09 -0.33
CA THR A 323 3.84 14.13 -1.39
C THR A 323 2.45 13.52 -1.18
N MET A 324 2.11 13.15 0.06
CA MET A 324 0.78 12.62 0.38
C MET A 324 -0.32 13.65 0.08
N TYR A 325 -0.16 14.90 0.51
CA TYR A 325 -1.16 15.95 0.23
C TYR A 325 -1.24 16.31 -1.24
N GLN A 326 -0.13 16.27 -1.99
CA GLN A 326 -0.14 16.40 -3.45
C GLN A 326 -0.96 15.28 -4.12
N SER A 327 -0.84 14.05 -3.62
CA SER A 327 -1.66 12.92 -4.09
C SER A 327 -3.15 13.10 -3.74
N PHE A 328 -3.47 13.70 -2.59
CA PHE A 328 -4.84 14.06 -2.23
C PHE A 328 -5.41 15.15 -3.17
N ILE A 329 -4.61 16.14 -3.55
CA ILE A 329 -5.02 17.17 -4.55
C ILE A 329 -5.37 16.52 -5.88
N GLN A 330 -4.57 15.54 -6.32
CA GLN A 330 -4.84 14.82 -7.57
C GLN A 330 -6.12 13.97 -7.50
N ALA A 331 -6.51 13.53 -6.29
CA ALA A 331 -7.73 12.77 -6.08
C ALA A 331 -9.00 13.66 -6.08
N ASP A 332 -8.98 14.76 -5.34
CA ASP A 332 -10.04 15.78 -5.28
C ASP A 332 -9.44 17.12 -4.83
N ASP A 333 -9.21 18.02 -5.78
CA ASP A 333 -8.61 19.31 -5.55
C ASP A 333 -9.53 20.23 -4.72
N MET A 334 -10.85 20.22 -4.99
CA MET A 334 -11.82 21.10 -4.33
C MET A 334 -11.96 20.78 -2.83
N THR A 335 -12.09 19.50 -2.50
CA THR A 335 -12.16 19.08 -1.10
C THR A 335 -10.89 19.47 -0.36
N LEU A 336 -9.73 19.19 -0.95
CA LEU A 336 -8.48 19.48 -0.29
C LEU A 336 -8.17 20.97 -0.18
N TRP A 337 -8.48 21.75 -1.20
CA TRP A 337 -8.38 23.20 -1.15
C TRP A 337 -9.17 23.79 0.02
N THR A 338 -10.39 23.31 0.21
CA THR A 338 -11.23 23.72 1.32
C THR A 338 -10.56 23.40 2.67
N VAL A 339 -9.96 22.21 2.83
CA VAL A 339 -9.23 21.82 4.04
C VAL A 339 -8.02 22.73 4.26
N LEU A 340 -7.14 22.87 3.27
CA LEU A 340 -5.91 23.63 3.42
C LEU A 340 -6.19 25.12 3.70
N ARG A 341 -7.17 25.69 3.01
CA ARG A 341 -7.64 27.05 3.25
C ARG A 341 -8.21 27.22 4.66
N ALA A 342 -8.95 26.22 5.11
CA ALA A 342 -9.49 26.20 6.46
C ALA A 342 -8.35 26.15 7.50
N VAL A 343 -7.36 25.29 7.32
CA VAL A 343 -6.20 25.20 8.21
C VAL A 343 -5.37 26.49 8.22
N ALA A 344 -5.25 27.18 7.08
CA ALA A 344 -4.57 28.46 6.97
C ALA A 344 -5.30 29.63 7.67
N GLY A 345 -6.48 29.39 8.24
CA GLY A 345 -7.20 30.41 9.01
C GLY A 345 -8.10 31.34 8.21
N GLN A 346 -8.27 31.10 6.92
CA GLN A 346 -9.13 31.91 6.06
C GLN A 346 -10.58 31.40 6.08
N GLY A 347 -11.33 31.79 7.13
CA GLY A 347 -12.75 31.45 7.26
C GLY A 347 -13.03 30.03 7.79
N ALA A 348 -12.05 29.43 8.45
CA ALA A 348 -12.14 28.07 8.94
C ALA A 348 -12.83 27.93 10.30
N PRO A 349 -13.47 26.80 10.57
CA PRO A 349 -13.80 26.40 11.93
C PRO A 349 -12.53 26.40 12.80
N TRP A 350 -12.65 26.94 14.02
CA TRP A 350 -11.51 27.10 14.96
C TRP A 350 -10.71 25.82 15.21
N TYR A 351 -11.34 24.64 15.14
CA TYR A 351 -10.68 23.34 15.36
C TYR A 351 -9.75 22.91 14.23
N LEU A 352 -9.85 23.52 13.04
CA LEU A 352 -8.92 23.30 11.94
C LEU A 352 -7.81 24.35 11.88
N GLN A 353 -7.98 25.48 12.55
CA GLN A 353 -6.96 26.52 12.56
C GLN A 353 -5.75 26.04 13.35
N ARG A 354 -4.60 26.02 12.71
CA ARG A 354 -3.34 25.57 13.28
C ARG A 354 -2.24 26.58 12.97
N SER A 355 -1.33 26.76 13.90
CA SER A 355 -0.14 27.59 13.72
C SER A 355 0.96 26.83 12.95
N ILE A 356 0.64 26.35 11.76
CA ILE A 356 1.59 25.66 10.87
C ILE A 356 2.43 26.71 10.17
N GLN A 357 3.75 26.54 10.22
CA GLN A 357 4.65 27.24 9.31
C GLN A 357 4.76 26.44 8.03
N TRP A 358 4.06 26.91 7.00
CA TRP A 358 3.87 26.17 5.76
C TRP A 358 5.17 25.88 5.02
N ALA A 359 5.28 24.69 4.49
CA ALA A 359 6.33 24.35 3.56
C ALA A 359 6.19 25.19 2.28
N PRO A 360 7.31 25.57 1.61
CA PRO A 360 7.27 26.47 0.43
C PRO A 360 6.36 25.98 -0.69
N GLU A 361 6.18 24.67 -0.82
CA GLU A 361 5.34 24.02 -1.84
C GLU A 361 3.84 24.30 -1.67
N PHE A 362 3.42 24.81 -0.48
CA PHE A 362 2.05 25.19 -0.17
C PHE A 362 1.91 26.68 0.17
N THR A 363 2.94 27.47 -0.06
CA THR A 363 2.81 28.95 0.03
C THR A 363 2.19 29.44 -1.28
N TRP A 364 1.07 30.17 -1.14
CA TRP A 364 0.24 30.72 -2.22
C TRP A 364 0.73 32.09 -2.65
#